data_69200368ac0df8b0d6dc903f12a55c2c
#
_entry.id   69200368ac0df8b0d6dc903f12a55c2c
#
_cell.length_a   1.000
_cell.length_b   1.000
_cell.length_c   1.000
_cell.angle_alpha   90.00
_cell.angle_beta   90.00
_cell.angle_gamma   90.00
#
_symmetry.space_group_name_H-M   'P 1'
#
loop_
_entity.id
_entity.type
_entity.pdbx_description
1 polymer ?
#
loop_
_entity_poly.entity_id
_entity_poly.type
_entity_poly.pdbx_seq_one_letter_code
_entity_poly.pdbx_strand_id
1 'polypeptide(L)'
;VSVLEEVRDEFLDFEGIGMSIIEDSHRAPSYDAVHHDALAGFRTLAGVPDDFAILFLQGGATLQFAQVPLNLLAEDETAGYVNTGAWATKALADGGQVAGAYEAWASAGFARVPAEGGEIDVRPGTRYVHVTSNETIDGIRFPHFPDVGVPMVADMSSDFLSRPIDWGRFDLV
;
A
#
# COMPACT_ATOMS: atom_id res chain seq x y z
N VAL A 1 18.33 11.02 -12.36
CA VAL A 1 18.69 12.30 -13.02
C VAL A 1 17.92 12.42 -14.35
N SER A 2 17.92 11.39 -15.22
CA SER A 2 17.23 11.42 -16.53
C SER A 2 15.74 11.79 -16.43
N VAL A 3 15.00 11.12 -15.51
CA VAL A 3 13.58 11.42 -15.30
C VAL A 3 13.34 12.88 -14.89
N LEU A 4 14.21 13.45 -14.04
CA LEU A 4 14.08 14.85 -13.63
C LEU A 4 14.41 15.83 -14.78
N GLU A 5 15.32 15.46 -15.67
CA GLU A 5 15.64 16.25 -16.87
C GLU A 5 14.46 16.23 -17.84
N GLU A 6 13.84 15.08 -18.06
CA GLU A 6 12.65 14.91 -18.87
C GLU A 6 11.46 15.73 -18.32
N VAL A 7 11.14 15.57 -17.02
CA VAL A 7 10.12 16.38 -16.35
C VAL A 7 10.38 17.87 -16.47
N ARG A 8 11.64 18.33 -16.33
CA ARG A 8 12.00 19.75 -16.49
C ARG A 8 11.72 20.24 -17.90
N ASP A 9 12.10 19.44 -18.90
CA ASP A 9 12.01 19.84 -20.32
C ASP A 9 10.54 19.88 -20.78
N GLU A 10 9.68 19.06 -20.23
CA GLU A 10 8.23 19.02 -20.51
C GLU A 10 7.38 19.89 -19.58
N PHE A 11 7.99 20.48 -18.55
CA PHE A 11 7.24 21.12 -17.46
C PHE A 11 6.39 22.32 -17.91
N LEU A 12 6.81 23.07 -18.92
CA LEU A 12 6.07 24.25 -19.44
C LEU A 12 5.29 23.94 -20.71
N ASP A 13 5.63 22.90 -21.43
CA ASP A 13 4.99 22.52 -22.68
C ASP A 13 5.12 21.00 -22.89
N PHE A 14 4.12 20.28 -22.41
CA PHE A 14 4.09 18.83 -22.52
C PHE A 14 3.77 18.43 -23.95
N GLU A 15 4.73 17.77 -24.63
CA GLU A 15 4.59 17.26 -26.01
C GLU A 15 4.06 18.28 -27.04
N GLY A 16 4.28 19.58 -26.81
CA GLY A 16 3.85 20.63 -27.72
C GLY A 16 2.37 21.02 -27.66
N ILE A 17 1.67 20.66 -26.56
CA ILE A 17 0.25 21.02 -26.37
C ILE A 17 0.07 22.49 -25.93
N GLY A 18 1.17 23.22 -25.67
CA GLY A 18 1.15 24.62 -25.26
C GLY A 18 0.88 24.86 -23.79
N MET A 19 0.89 23.82 -22.96
CA MET A 19 0.74 23.89 -21.50
C MET A 19 1.40 22.70 -20.81
N SER A 20 1.58 22.81 -19.49
CA SER A 20 2.05 21.69 -18.67
C SER A 20 0.97 20.60 -18.55
N ILE A 21 1.38 19.34 -18.44
CA ILE A 21 0.45 18.24 -18.13
C ILE A 21 -0.27 18.43 -16.78
N ILE A 22 0.33 19.16 -15.83
CA ILE A 22 -0.29 19.44 -14.53
C ILE A 22 -1.41 20.52 -14.60
N GLU A 23 -1.47 21.25 -15.70
CA GLU A 23 -2.54 22.24 -15.98
C GLU A 23 -3.65 21.62 -16.82
N ASP A 24 -3.40 20.47 -17.42
CA ASP A 24 -4.36 19.83 -18.33
C ASP A 24 -5.51 19.17 -17.57
N SER A 25 -6.63 19.00 -18.25
CA SER A 25 -7.79 18.32 -17.68
C SER A 25 -7.52 16.82 -17.54
N HIS A 26 -7.93 16.24 -16.40
CA HIS A 26 -7.93 14.77 -16.22
C HIS A 26 -8.82 14.00 -17.24
N ARG A 27 -9.54 14.73 -18.11
CA ARG A 27 -10.34 14.18 -19.22
C ARG A 27 -9.72 14.46 -20.59
N ALA A 28 -8.57 15.12 -20.64
CA ALA A 28 -7.87 15.37 -21.88
C ALA A 28 -7.19 14.10 -22.40
N PRO A 29 -7.10 13.90 -23.72
CA PRO A 29 -6.41 12.74 -24.29
C PRO A 29 -4.94 12.60 -23.87
N SER A 30 -4.24 13.72 -23.70
CA SER A 30 -2.86 13.80 -23.20
C SER A 30 -2.72 13.21 -21.79
N TYR A 31 -3.60 13.64 -20.87
CA TYR A 31 -3.63 13.08 -19.52
C TYR A 31 -4.03 11.60 -19.52
N ASP A 32 -5.03 11.23 -20.32
CA ASP A 32 -5.51 9.86 -20.45
C ASP A 32 -4.41 8.90 -20.93
N ALA A 33 -3.59 9.34 -21.90
CA ALA A 33 -2.43 8.59 -22.37
C ALA A 33 -1.41 8.36 -21.24
N VAL A 34 -0.99 9.42 -20.52
CA VAL A 34 -0.06 9.33 -19.37
C VAL A 34 -0.61 8.39 -18.30
N HIS A 35 -1.90 8.49 -17.99
CA HIS A 35 -2.55 7.63 -17.00
C HIS A 35 -2.52 6.15 -17.39
N HIS A 36 -2.88 5.84 -18.62
CA HIS A 36 -2.85 4.46 -19.14
C HIS A 36 -1.43 3.90 -19.22
N ASP A 37 -0.46 4.69 -19.64
CA ASP A 37 0.95 4.28 -19.67
C ASP A 37 1.48 4.00 -18.25
N ALA A 38 1.11 4.82 -17.26
CA ALA A 38 1.45 4.57 -15.87
C ALA A 38 0.84 3.26 -15.35
N LEU A 39 -0.45 2.99 -15.63
CA LEU A 39 -1.10 1.73 -15.27
C LEU A 39 -0.40 0.52 -15.89
N ALA A 40 -0.09 0.59 -17.19
CA ALA A 40 0.61 -0.46 -17.92
C ALA A 40 2.03 -0.68 -17.37
N GLY A 41 2.72 0.41 -17.04
CA GLY A 41 4.04 0.39 -16.42
C GLY A 41 4.03 -0.32 -15.07
N PHE A 42 3.12 0.03 -14.18
CA PHE A 42 2.96 -0.64 -12.88
C PHE A 42 2.62 -2.12 -13.04
N ARG A 43 1.68 -2.44 -13.94
CA ARG A 43 1.30 -3.83 -14.20
C ARG A 43 2.49 -4.66 -14.65
N THR A 44 3.31 -4.12 -15.54
CA THR A 44 4.50 -4.81 -16.07
C THR A 44 5.62 -4.92 -15.04
N LEU A 45 5.96 -3.81 -14.36
CA LEU A 45 7.12 -3.75 -13.46
C LEU A 45 6.88 -4.51 -12.16
N ALA A 46 5.68 -4.40 -11.60
CA ALA A 46 5.32 -5.08 -10.36
C ALA A 46 4.77 -6.50 -10.60
N GLY A 47 4.52 -6.90 -11.86
CA GLY A 47 3.91 -8.18 -12.20
C GLY A 47 2.47 -8.29 -11.65
N VAL A 48 1.71 -7.17 -11.66
CA VAL A 48 0.35 -7.12 -11.10
C VAL A 48 -0.58 -8.02 -11.92
N PRO A 49 -1.25 -9.01 -11.31
CA PRO A 49 -2.20 -9.88 -12.00
C PRO A 49 -3.42 -9.12 -12.54
N ASP A 50 -4.10 -9.70 -13.54
CA ASP A 50 -5.23 -9.05 -14.20
C ASP A 50 -6.48 -8.89 -13.32
N ASP A 51 -6.59 -9.69 -12.28
CA ASP A 51 -7.66 -9.63 -11.28
C ASP A 51 -7.45 -8.56 -10.21
N PHE A 52 -6.27 -7.88 -10.21
CA PHE A 52 -6.01 -6.73 -9.36
C PHE A 52 -6.29 -5.42 -10.09
N ALA A 53 -7.03 -4.53 -9.46
CA ALA A 53 -7.16 -3.13 -9.89
C ALA A 53 -5.97 -2.30 -9.39
N ILE A 54 -5.47 -1.40 -10.24
CA ILE A 54 -4.47 -0.41 -9.86
C ILE A 54 -5.18 0.93 -9.73
N LEU A 55 -5.06 1.58 -8.57
CA LEU A 55 -5.72 2.85 -8.27
C LEU A 55 -4.70 3.90 -7.88
N PHE A 56 -4.74 5.05 -8.53
CA PHE A 56 -3.99 6.24 -8.12
C PHE A 56 -4.88 7.11 -7.23
N LEU A 57 -4.61 7.08 -5.92
CA LEU A 57 -5.40 7.79 -4.92
C LEU A 57 -4.57 8.89 -4.26
N GLN A 58 -5.24 9.99 -3.90
CA GLN A 58 -4.61 11.08 -3.16
C GLN A 58 -4.42 10.73 -1.67
N GLY A 59 -3.58 11.51 -0.98
CA GLY A 59 -3.43 11.48 0.48
C GLY A 59 -2.31 10.59 1.00
N GLY A 60 -1.63 9.87 0.11
CA GLY A 60 -0.52 8.98 0.46
C GLY A 60 -0.90 7.87 1.42
N ALA A 61 0.07 7.10 1.89
CA ALA A 61 -0.14 5.98 2.81
C ALA A 61 -0.80 6.40 4.13
N THR A 62 -0.52 7.60 4.62
CA THR A 62 -1.14 8.11 5.87
C THR A 62 -2.67 8.17 5.77
N LEU A 63 -3.22 8.62 4.64
CA LEU A 63 -4.66 8.63 4.46
C LEU A 63 -5.21 7.21 4.25
N GLN A 64 -4.44 6.31 3.63
CA GLN A 64 -4.83 4.93 3.43
C GLN A 64 -5.00 4.16 4.75
N PHE A 65 -4.27 4.51 5.81
CA PHE A 65 -4.47 3.91 7.13
C PHE A 65 -5.91 4.07 7.66
N ALA A 66 -6.60 5.12 7.24
CA ALA A 66 -8.02 5.31 7.54
C ALA A 66 -8.94 4.81 6.41
N GLN A 67 -8.58 5.08 5.14
CA GLN A 67 -9.44 4.73 4.00
C GLN A 67 -9.63 3.23 3.81
N VAL A 68 -8.58 2.43 4.03
CA VAL A 68 -8.67 0.97 3.90
C VAL A 68 -9.71 0.38 4.87
N PRO A 69 -9.62 0.61 6.20
CA PRO A 69 -10.64 0.09 7.11
C PRO A 69 -12.03 0.69 6.86
N LEU A 70 -12.15 1.97 6.48
CA LEU A 70 -13.44 2.57 6.13
C LEU A 70 -14.15 1.93 4.93
N ASN A 71 -13.38 1.37 3.99
CA ASN A 71 -13.92 0.74 2.80
C ASN A 71 -14.09 -0.78 2.92
N LEU A 72 -13.27 -1.44 3.75
CA LEU A 72 -13.21 -2.89 3.80
C LEU A 72 -13.93 -3.49 5.01
N LEU A 73 -14.22 -2.72 6.07
CA LEU A 73 -14.86 -3.24 7.27
C LEU A 73 -16.34 -2.87 7.34
N ALA A 74 -17.20 -3.86 7.61
CA ALA A 74 -18.55 -3.66 8.06
C ALA A 74 -18.57 -3.31 9.57
N GLU A 75 -19.75 -2.93 10.11
CA GLU A 75 -19.89 -2.42 11.49
C GLU A 75 -19.46 -3.44 12.57
N ASP A 76 -19.61 -4.73 12.29
CA ASP A 76 -19.28 -5.83 13.19
C ASP A 76 -17.95 -6.56 12.85
N GLU A 77 -17.24 -6.08 11.85
CA GLU A 77 -15.94 -6.63 11.43
C GLU A 77 -14.77 -5.87 12.05
N THR A 78 -13.63 -6.54 12.13
CA THR A 78 -12.39 -5.96 12.68
C THR A 78 -11.20 -6.23 11.77
N ALA A 79 -10.16 -5.41 11.88
CA ALA A 79 -8.86 -5.65 11.29
C ALA A 79 -7.81 -5.96 12.36
N GLY A 80 -7.01 -7.01 12.14
CA GLY A 80 -5.84 -7.33 12.95
C GLY A 80 -4.60 -6.63 12.40
N TYR A 81 -3.80 -6.01 13.25
CA TYR A 81 -2.58 -5.31 12.85
C TYR A 81 -1.35 -6.03 13.40
N VAL A 82 -0.40 -6.34 12.54
CA VAL A 82 0.91 -6.87 12.92
C VAL A 82 1.83 -5.69 13.22
N ASN A 83 2.01 -5.40 14.52
CA ASN A 83 2.76 -4.22 14.97
C ASN A 83 4.25 -4.51 15.02
N THR A 84 4.96 -4.16 13.96
CA THR A 84 6.40 -4.38 13.78
C THR A 84 7.25 -3.14 13.99
N GLY A 85 6.64 -1.95 14.14
CA GLY A 85 7.40 -0.72 14.30
C GLY A 85 6.53 0.53 14.34
N ALA A 86 7.15 1.67 14.11
CA ALA A 86 6.51 2.98 14.20
C ALA A 86 5.37 3.16 13.20
N TRP A 87 5.53 2.68 11.96
CA TRP A 87 4.51 2.82 10.93
C TRP A 87 3.33 1.89 11.15
N ALA A 88 3.58 0.64 11.55
CA ALA A 88 2.50 -0.28 11.94
C ALA A 88 1.73 0.22 13.16
N THR A 89 2.42 0.80 14.15
CA THR A 89 1.78 1.46 15.31
C THR A 89 0.85 2.59 14.86
N LYS A 90 1.31 3.42 13.91
CA LYS A 90 0.50 4.50 13.36
C LYS A 90 -0.71 3.95 12.58
N ALA A 91 -0.51 2.94 11.75
CA ALA A 91 -1.59 2.31 10.99
C ALA A 91 -2.69 1.75 11.90
N LEU A 92 -2.30 1.06 12.98
CA LEU A 92 -3.21 0.55 14.00
C LEU A 92 -3.98 1.70 14.70
N ALA A 93 -3.28 2.77 15.07
CA ALA A 93 -3.90 3.91 15.75
C ALA A 93 -4.90 4.65 14.85
N ASP A 94 -4.54 4.92 13.58
CA ASP A 94 -5.39 5.63 12.63
C ASP A 94 -6.59 4.75 12.21
N GLY A 95 -6.37 3.46 11.96
CA GLY A 95 -7.43 2.50 11.68
C GLY A 95 -8.43 2.36 12.83
N GLY A 96 -7.94 2.33 14.06
CA GLY A 96 -8.76 2.25 15.26
C GLY A 96 -9.62 3.49 15.56
N GLN A 97 -9.35 4.62 14.90
CA GLN A 97 -10.19 5.81 15.02
C GLN A 97 -11.46 5.74 14.15
N VAL A 98 -11.45 4.93 13.10
CA VAL A 98 -12.51 4.92 12.08
C VAL A 98 -13.26 3.61 12.01
N ALA A 99 -12.67 2.51 12.50
CA ALA A 99 -13.28 1.18 12.47
C ALA A 99 -12.73 0.28 13.59
N GLY A 100 -13.22 -0.96 13.68
CA GLY A 100 -12.69 -1.96 14.61
C GLY A 100 -11.26 -2.36 14.25
N ALA A 101 -10.30 -2.14 15.16
CA ALA A 101 -8.91 -2.52 14.98
C ALA A 101 -8.32 -3.09 16.28
N TYR A 102 -7.41 -4.05 16.15
CA TYR A 102 -6.70 -4.62 17.30
C TYR A 102 -5.27 -5.01 16.92
N GLU A 103 -4.38 -5.01 17.91
CA GLU A 103 -3.03 -5.53 17.74
C GLU A 103 -3.06 -7.06 17.70
N ALA A 104 -2.86 -7.63 16.52
CA ALA A 104 -2.87 -9.07 16.31
C ALA A 104 -1.52 -9.72 16.63
N TRP A 105 -0.47 -8.93 16.61
CA TRP A 105 0.89 -9.35 16.95
C TRP A 105 1.78 -8.14 17.21
N ALA A 106 2.71 -8.29 18.16
CA ALA A 106 3.80 -7.35 18.38
C ALA A 106 5.04 -8.06 18.90
N SER A 107 6.22 -7.50 18.68
CA SER A 107 7.44 -7.92 19.36
C SER A 107 7.91 -6.87 20.34
N ALA A 108 8.49 -7.30 21.47
CA ALA A 108 9.11 -6.38 22.39
C ALA A 108 10.25 -5.62 21.71
N GLY A 109 10.18 -4.27 21.74
CA GLY A 109 11.20 -3.40 21.16
C GLY A 109 11.32 -3.49 19.64
N PHE A 110 10.29 -3.97 18.94
CA PHE A 110 10.29 -4.12 17.47
C PHE A 110 11.53 -4.85 16.95
N ALA A 111 11.88 -5.99 17.56
CA ALA A 111 13.14 -6.68 17.27
C ALA A 111 13.03 -7.73 16.16
N ARG A 112 11.82 -8.11 15.74
CA ARG A 112 11.57 -9.13 14.71
C ARG A 112 10.17 -8.97 14.09
N VAL A 113 9.92 -9.74 13.05
CA VAL A 113 8.58 -9.99 12.48
C VAL A 113 8.08 -11.37 12.91
N PRO A 114 6.78 -11.69 12.81
CA PRO A 114 6.30 -13.05 13.01
C PRO A 114 6.90 -13.97 11.95
N ALA A 115 7.35 -15.16 12.36
CA ALA A 115 7.93 -16.15 11.46
C ALA A 115 6.84 -16.97 10.77
N GLU A 116 5.73 -17.24 11.48
CA GLU A 116 4.62 -18.07 11.02
C GLU A 116 3.28 -17.41 11.32
N GLY A 117 2.25 -17.74 10.52
CA GLY A 117 0.89 -17.21 10.71
C GLY A 117 0.28 -17.58 12.07
N GLY A 118 0.64 -18.73 12.63
CA GLY A 118 0.19 -19.15 13.95
C GLY A 118 0.65 -18.29 15.14
N GLU A 119 1.62 -17.37 14.93
CA GLU A 119 1.98 -16.37 15.93
C GLU A 119 1.02 -15.18 15.97
N ILE A 120 0.21 -15.00 14.92
CA ILE A 120 -0.68 -13.86 14.75
C ILE A 120 -2.06 -14.23 15.29
N ASP A 121 -2.59 -13.44 16.22
CA ASP A 121 -3.91 -13.64 16.84
C ASP A 121 -5.02 -13.21 15.86
N VAL A 122 -5.47 -14.15 15.03
CA VAL A 122 -6.60 -13.91 14.12
C VAL A 122 -7.90 -14.26 14.84
N ARG A 123 -8.65 -13.25 15.24
CA ARG A 123 -9.89 -13.37 16.02
C ARG A 123 -11.10 -13.67 15.13
N PRO A 124 -12.14 -14.32 15.66
CA PRO A 124 -13.43 -14.38 14.94
C PRO A 124 -13.92 -12.97 14.55
N GLY A 125 -14.37 -12.81 13.30
CA GLY A 125 -14.77 -11.51 12.76
C GLY A 125 -13.63 -10.65 12.21
N THR A 126 -12.38 -11.17 12.20
CA THR A 126 -11.28 -10.50 11.51
C THR A 126 -11.48 -10.57 10.01
N ARG A 127 -11.66 -9.42 9.38
CA ARG A 127 -11.86 -9.29 7.93
C ARG A 127 -10.55 -9.37 7.16
N TYR A 128 -9.49 -8.74 7.70
CA TYR A 128 -8.13 -8.80 7.14
C TYR A 128 -7.06 -8.61 8.22
N VAL A 129 -5.84 -8.98 7.89
CA VAL A 129 -4.64 -8.66 8.67
C VAL A 129 -3.82 -7.62 7.92
N HIS A 130 -3.49 -6.52 8.58
CA HIS A 130 -2.61 -5.48 8.06
C HIS A 130 -1.16 -5.71 8.46
N VAL A 131 -0.24 -5.56 7.51
CA VAL A 131 1.21 -5.60 7.72
C VAL A 131 1.88 -4.38 7.11
N THR A 132 2.92 -3.86 7.77
CA THR A 132 3.86 -2.91 7.18
C THR A 132 5.10 -3.68 6.73
N SER A 133 5.32 -3.78 5.44
CA SER A 133 6.33 -4.67 4.84
C SER A 133 7.76 -4.30 5.24
N ASN A 134 8.01 -2.99 5.47
CA ASN A 134 9.30 -2.44 5.83
C ASN A 134 9.16 -1.21 6.73
N GLU A 135 9.62 -1.35 7.97
CA GLU A 135 9.67 -0.27 8.97
C GLU A 135 10.97 0.52 8.82
N THR A 136 10.90 1.68 8.19
CA THR A 136 12.09 2.51 7.87
C THR A 136 12.76 3.14 9.09
N ILE A 137 12.02 3.35 10.17
CA ILE A 137 12.54 3.92 11.42
C ILE A 137 13.26 2.85 12.22
N ASP A 138 12.62 1.69 12.38
CA ASP A 138 13.11 0.61 13.24
C ASP A 138 14.07 -0.34 12.50
N GLY A 139 14.12 -0.25 11.17
CA GLY A 139 15.01 -1.07 10.33
C GLY A 139 14.58 -2.53 10.22
N ILE A 140 13.28 -2.80 10.33
CA ILE A 140 12.70 -4.14 10.26
C ILE A 140 11.95 -4.35 8.94
N ARG A 141 12.17 -5.47 8.30
CA ARG A 141 11.49 -5.84 7.06
C ARG A 141 11.06 -7.30 7.09
N PHE A 142 9.89 -7.58 6.53
CA PHE A 142 9.45 -8.95 6.30
C PHE A 142 10.31 -9.62 5.22
N PRO A 143 11.05 -10.68 5.54
CA PRO A 143 11.76 -11.48 4.53
C PRO A 143 10.78 -12.28 3.66
N HIS A 144 9.71 -12.76 4.26
CA HIS A 144 8.57 -13.44 3.67
C HIS A 144 7.31 -13.11 4.48
N PHE A 145 6.15 -13.25 3.88
CA PHE A 145 4.88 -13.00 4.55
C PHE A 145 4.24 -14.32 4.97
N PRO A 146 3.83 -14.46 6.23
CA PRO A 146 3.17 -15.66 6.72
C PRO A 146 1.76 -15.80 6.14
N ASP A 147 1.27 -17.04 6.04
CA ASP A 147 -0.14 -17.30 5.75
C ASP A 147 -0.95 -17.14 7.04
N VAL A 148 -1.93 -16.27 7.00
CA VAL A 148 -2.80 -15.95 8.17
C VAL A 148 -4.23 -16.49 8.04
N GLY A 149 -4.55 -17.12 6.90
CA GLY A 149 -5.88 -17.73 6.66
C GLY A 149 -7.03 -16.74 6.45
N VAL A 150 -6.74 -15.43 6.39
CA VAL A 150 -7.65 -14.34 6.06
C VAL A 150 -6.97 -13.39 5.09
N PRO A 151 -7.71 -12.51 4.38
CA PRO A 151 -7.13 -11.50 3.51
C PRO A 151 -5.98 -10.72 4.17
N MET A 152 -4.93 -10.43 3.40
CA MET A 152 -3.81 -9.63 3.87
C MET A 152 -3.75 -8.29 3.13
N VAL A 153 -3.59 -7.22 3.90
CA VAL A 153 -3.38 -5.85 3.43
C VAL A 153 -1.95 -5.44 3.77
N ALA A 154 -1.18 -4.97 2.80
CA ALA A 154 0.21 -4.59 3.02
C ALA A 154 0.48 -3.12 2.67
N ASP A 155 1.03 -2.38 3.62
CA ASP A 155 1.71 -1.11 3.34
C ASP A 155 3.13 -1.42 2.86
N MET A 156 3.38 -1.20 1.57
CA MET A 156 4.69 -1.34 0.93
C MET A 156 5.30 0.00 0.51
N SER A 157 4.90 1.10 1.12
CA SER A 157 5.29 2.47 0.73
C SER A 157 6.80 2.65 0.58
N SER A 158 7.61 1.94 1.35
CA SER A 158 9.07 2.12 1.38
C SER A 158 9.84 1.03 0.64
N ASP A 159 9.23 -0.09 0.27
CA ASP A 159 9.91 -1.18 -0.42
C ASP A 159 9.16 -1.72 -1.65
N PHE A 160 8.09 -1.04 -2.07
CA PHE A 160 7.39 -1.35 -3.33
C PHE A 160 8.37 -1.29 -4.51
N LEU A 161 8.30 -2.26 -5.41
CA LEU A 161 9.24 -2.44 -6.54
C LEU A 161 10.70 -2.75 -6.16
N SER A 162 11.04 -2.88 -4.88
CA SER A 162 12.41 -3.26 -4.47
C SER A 162 12.70 -4.75 -4.67
N ARG A 163 11.67 -5.56 -4.79
CA ARG A 163 11.71 -7.02 -4.99
C ARG A 163 10.43 -7.49 -5.68
N PRO A 164 10.43 -8.71 -6.27
CA PRO A 164 9.20 -9.32 -6.76
C PRO A 164 8.16 -9.48 -5.65
N ILE A 165 6.90 -9.24 -5.98
CA ILE A 165 5.76 -9.38 -5.06
C ILE A 165 5.08 -10.71 -5.37
N ASP A 166 4.86 -11.53 -4.33
CA ASP A 166 4.00 -12.70 -4.41
C ASP A 166 2.54 -12.25 -4.22
N TRP A 167 1.90 -11.86 -5.31
CA TRP A 167 0.53 -11.33 -5.31
C TRP A 167 -0.48 -12.31 -4.73
N GLY A 168 -0.22 -13.61 -4.75
CA GLY A 168 -1.09 -14.60 -4.13
C GLY A 168 -1.17 -14.51 -2.59
N ARG A 169 -0.38 -13.64 -1.97
CA ARG A 169 -0.39 -13.40 -0.52
C ARG A 169 -1.25 -12.20 -0.11
N PHE A 170 -1.63 -11.33 -1.04
CA PHE A 170 -2.24 -10.05 -0.72
C PHE A 170 -3.57 -9.88 -1.43
N ASP A 171 -4.48 -9.20 -0.77
CA ASP A 171 -5.75 -8.73 -1.34
C ASP A 171 -5.69 -7.23 -1.62
N LEU A 172 -4.76 -6.51 -0.93
CA LEU A 172 -4.46 -5.11 -1.17
C LEU A 172 -3.00 -4.81 -0.82
N VAL A 173 -2.33 -4.04 -1.66
CA VAL A 173 -0.97 -3.50 -1.45
C VAL A 173 -1.00 -2.00 -1.65
#